data_4eab2f723b67c3a97e5ca49c553ef7b2
#
_entry.id   4eab2f723b67c3a97e5ca49c553ef7b2
#
_cell.length_a   1.000
_cell.length_b   1.000
_cell.length_c   1.000
_cell.angle_alpha   90.00
_cell.angle_beta   90.00
_cell.angle_gamma   90.00
#
_symmetry.space_group_name_H-M   'P 1'
#
loop_
_entity.id
_entity.type
_entity.pdbx_description
1 polymer ?
#
loop_
_entity_poly.entity_id
_entity_poly.type
_entity_poly.pdbx_seq_one_letter_code
_entity_poly.pdbx_strand_id
1 'polypeptide(L)'
;VMQLMPSTAKGLGVTNAYDAQQNIMGGAKLMAQNLKKYNGDVSLALAAYNAGGGNVDKYGGIPPFKETQNYVKKVLGYYQNSNA
;
A
#
# COMPACT_ATOMS: atom_id res chain seq x y z
N VAL A 1 -6.37 8.74 2.77
CA VAL A 1 -6.53 7.80 3.87
C VAL A 1 -6.28 6.39 3.36
N MET A 2 -5.54 5.62 4.11
CA MET A 2 -5.27 4.22 3.79
C MET A 2 -6.54 3.41 3.94
N GLN A 3 -6.88 2.63 2.91
CA GLN A 3 -8.01 1.72 2.93
C GLN A 3 -7.50 0.29 2.83
N LEU A 4 -8.03 -0.57 3.69
CA LEU A 4 -7.70 -1.99 3.68
C LEU A 4 -8.87 -2.78 3.12
N MET A 5 -8.58 -3.74 2.24
CA MET A 5 -9.56 -4.73 1.86
C MET A 5 -9.85 -5.62 3.08
N PRO A 6 -11.10 -6.10 3.27
CA PRO A 6 -11.45 -6.89 4.45
C PRO A 6 -10.55 -8.11 4.66
N SER A 7 -10.18 -8.82 3.60
CA SER A 7 -9.31 -9.98 3.69
C SER A 7 -7.90 -9.61 4.17
N THR A 8 -7.37 -8.48 3.71
CA THR A 8 -6.06 -7.99 4.14
C THR A 8 -6.11 -7.55 5.60
N ALA A 9 -7.16 -6.82 6.00
CA ALA A 9 -7.33 -6.37 7.37
C ALA A 9 -7.37 -7.56 8.34
N LYS A 10 -8.10 -8.61 8.00
CA LYS A 10 -8.19 -9.81 8.82
C LYS A 10 -6.82 -10.48 8.98
N GLY A 11 -6.05 -10.58 7.90
CA GLY A 11 -4.72 -11.17 7.93
C GLY A 11 -3.73 -10.38 8.78
N LEU A 12 -3.95 -9.07 8.96
CA LEU A 12 -3.12 -8.20 9.79
C LEU A 12 -3.62 -8.08 11.22
N GLY A 13 -4.69 -8.78 11.59
CA GLY A 13 -5.25 -8.73 12.95
C GLY A 13 -6.21 -7.57 13.16
N VAL A 14 -6.66 -6.92 12.11
CA VAL A 14 -7.67 -5.87 12.20
C VAL A 14 -9.04 -6.51 12.30
N THR A 15 -9.71 -6.35 13.44
CA THR A 15 -11.01 -6.98 13.70
C THR A 15 -12.18 -6.11 13.23
N ASN A 16 -11.98 -4.82 13.06
CA ASN A 16 -12.99 -3.89 12.59
C ASN A 16 -12.36 -2.90 11.60
N ALA A 17 -12.55 -3.18 10.31
CA ALA A 17 -11.97 -2.37 9.24
C ALA A 17 -12.58 -0.96 9.15
N TYR A 18 -13.72 -0.72 9.81
CA TYR A 18 -14.34 0.61 9.88
C TYR A 18 -13.84 1.44 11.06
N ASP A 19 -13.10 0.85 11.97
CA ASP A 19 -12.47 1.59 13.06
C ASP A 19 -11.26 2.34 12.51
N ALA A 20 -11.28 3.67 12.58
CA ALA A 20 -10.24 4.51 11.97
C ALA A 20 -8.85 4.20 12.54
N GLN A 21 -8.75 3.98 13.86
CA GLN A 21 -7.47 3.70 14.50
C GLN A 21 -6.91 2.35 14.06
N GLN A 22 -7.73 1.30 14.05
CA GLN A 22 -7.31 -0.02 13.58
C GLN A 22 -6.92 0.01 12.10
N ASN A 23 -7.66 0.77 11.30
CA ASN A 23 -7.40 0.87 9.87
C ASN A 23 -6.05 1.54 9.60
N ILE A 24 -5.74 2.62 10.31
CA ILE A 24 -4.45 3.32 10.17
C ILE A 24 -3.31 2.40 10.63
N MET A 25 -3.46 1.72 11.75
CA MET A 25 -2.43 0.81 12.26
C MET A 25 -2.22 -0.36 11.31
N GLY A 26 -3.29 -0.96 10.80
CA GLY A 26 -3.22 -2.04 9.83
C GLY A 26 -2.57 -1.61 8.51
N GLY A 27 -2.90 -0.41 8.04
CA GLY A 27 -2.31 0.15 6.83
C GLY A 27 -0.82 0.41 6.98
N ALA A 28 -0.41 0.97 8.11
CA ALA A 28 1.01 1.22 8.39
C ALA A 28 1.80 -0.09 8.49
N LYS A 29 1.22 -1.11 9.11
CA LYS A 29 1.83 -2.43 9.24
C LYS A 29 2.00 -3.09 7.87
N LEU A 30 0.99 -3.02 7.02
CA LEU A 30 1.06 -3.54 5.65
C LEU A 30 2.13 -2.81 4.83
N MET A 31 2.19 -1.49 4.94
CA MET A 31 3.19 -0.70 4.23
C MET A 31 4.61 -1.06 4.70
N ALA A 32 4.82 -1.27 6.00
CA ALA A 32 6.10 -1.70 6.52
C ALA A 32 6.50 -3.07 5.98
N GLN A 33 5.55 -4.00 5.90
CA GLN A 33 5.79 -5.32 5.31
C GLN A 33 6.17 -5.20 3.84
N ASN A 34 5.47 -4.35 3.09
CA ASN A 34 5.74 -4.15 1.67
C ASN A 34 7.12 -3.51 1.45
N LEU A 35 7.48 -2.53 2.25
CA LEU A 35 8.80 -1.91 2.17
C LEU A 35 9.92 -2.94 2.41
N LYS A 36 9.72 -3.82 3.37
CA LYS A 36 10.67 -4.89 3.65
C LYS A 36 10.75 -5.88 2.49
N LYS A 37 9.60 -6.27 1.94
CA LYS A 37 9.53 -7.23 0.83
C LYS A 37 10.26 -6.71 -0.42
N TYR A 38 10.13 -5.41 -0.70
CA TYR A 38 10.69 -4.80 -1.90
C TYR A 38 11.96 -4.00 -1.64
N ASN A 39 12.65 -4.30 -0.55
CA ASN A 39 13.98 -3.73 -0.22
C ASN A 39 13.97 -2.20 -0.14
N GLY A 40 12.91 -1.63 0.39
CA GLY A 40 12.79 -0.17 0.56
C GLY A 40 12.31 0.58 -0.68
N ASP A 41 11.91 -0.12 -1.74
CA ASP A 41 11.35 0.52 -2.92
C ASP A 41 9.93 1.01 -2.62
N VAL A 42 9.80 2.32 -2.40
CA VAL A 42 8.54 2.94 -2.03
C VAL A 42 7.50 2.80 -3.14
N SER A 43 7.91 2.94 -4.39
CA SER A 43 7.01 2.82 -5.53
C SER A 43 6.37 1.43 -5.60
N LEU A 44 7.17 0.39 -5.44
CA LEU A 44 6.67 -0.99 -5.43
C LEU A 44 5.81 -1.27 -4.19
N ALA A 45 6.20 -0.75 -3.03
CA ALA A 45 5.42 -0.89 -1.81
C ALA A 45 4.03 -0.25 -1.94
N LEU A 46 3.96 0.94 -2.52
CA LEU A 46 2.70 1.64 -2.77
C LEU A 46 1.85 0.89 -3.80
N ALA A 47 2.46 0.40 -4.87
CA ALA A 47 1.75 -0.39 -5.87
C ALA A 47 1.16 -1.67 -5.26
N ALA A 48 1.92 -2.34 -4.42
CA ALA A 48 1.46 -3.54 -3.72
C ALA A 48 0.33 -3.21 -2.74
N TYR A 49 0.40 -2.06 -2.09
CA TYR A 49 -0.66 -1.61 -1.20
C TYR A 49 -1.98 -1.39 -1.95
N ASN A 50 -1.91 -0.78 -3.14
CA ASN A 50 -3.09 -0.46 -3.93
C ASN A 50 -3.61 -1.65 -4.73
N ALA A 51 -2.72 -2.38 -5.42
CA ALA A 51 -3.11 -3.45 -6.35
C ALA A 51 -2.94 -4.86 -5.79
N GLY A 52 -2.24 -4.99 -4.65
CA GLY A 52 -1.90 -6.28 -4.06
C GLY A 52 -0.53 -6.78 -4.49
N GLY A 53 0.17 -7.44 -3.55
CA GLY A 53 1.52 -7.96 -3.81
C GLY A 53 1.56 -9.00 -4.93
N GLY A 54 0.50 -9.80 -5.07
CA GLY A 54 0.41 -10.79 -6.14
C GLY A 54 0.46 -10.17 -7.53
N ASN A 55 -0.19 -9.03 -7.72
CA ASN A 55 -0.17 -8.32 -9.00
C ASN A 55 1.20 -7.71 -9.27
N VAL A 56 1.84 -7.13 -8.25
CA VAL A 56 3.20 -6.60 -8.39
C VAL A 56 4.16 -7.70 -8.77
N ASP A 57 4.07 -8.84 -8.13
CA ASP A 57 4.94 -9.98 -8.42
C ASP A 57 4.69 -10.54 -9.83
N LYS A 58 3.41 -10.60 -10.24
CA LYS A 58 3.01 -11.09 -11.56
C LYS A 58 3.63 -10.25 -12.68
N TYR A 59 3.64 -8.94 -12.53
CA TYR A 59 4.16 -8.04 -13.56
C TYR A 59 5.63 -7.68 -13.34
N GLY A 60 6.24 -8.14 -12.26
CA GLY A 60 7.63 -7.82 -11.97
C GLY A 60 7.89 -6.35 -11.69
N GLY A 61 6.87 -5.64 -11.22
CA GLY A 61 6.93 -4.21 -10.95
C GLY A 61 5.55 -3.61 -10.79
N ILE A 62 5.42 -2.31 -11.03
CA ILE A 62 4.13 -1.63 -10.94
C ILE A 62 3.20 -2.18 -12.02
N PRO A 63 2.04 -2.76 -11.64
CA PRO A 63 1.11 -3.30 -12.64
C PRO A 63 0.62 -2.21 -13.59
N PRO A 64 0.29 -2.55 -14.86
CA PRO A 64 -0.17 -1.57 -15.84
C PRO A 64 -1.64 -1.17 -15.61
N PHE A 65 -2.04 -1.02 -14.37
CA PHE A 65 -3.37 -0.57 -13.98
C PHE A 65 -3.33 0.94 -13.82
N LYS A 66 -4.17 1.64 -14.55
CA LYS A 66 -4.23 3.10 -14.50
C LYS A 66 -4.42 3.62 -13.07
N GLU A 67 -5.32 2.99 -12.32
CA GLU A 67 -5.58 3.35 -10.92
C GLU A 67 -4.32 3.23 -10.06
N THR A 68 -3.60 2.12 -10.19
CA THR A 68 -2.38 1.88 -9.41
C THR A 68 -1.28 2.86 -9.80
N GLN A 69 -1.07 3.09 -11.08
CA GLN A 69 -0.07 4.05 -11.55
C GLN A 69 -0.36 5.46 -11.05
N ASN A 70 -1.63 5.88 -11.12
CA ASN A 70 -2.03 7.20 -10.63
C ASN A 70 -1.91 7.29 -9.10
N TYR A 71 -2.24 6.23 -8.39
CA TYR A 71 -2.11 6.16 -6.93
C TYR A 71 -0.65 6.35 -6.50
N VAL A 72 0.25 5.58 -7.08
CA VAL A 72 1.68 5.67 -6.76
C VAL A 72 2.22 7.06 -7.04
N LYS A 73 1.90 7.62 -8.20
CA LYS A 73 2.33 8.95 -8.59
C LYS A 73 1.81 10.03 -7.64
N LYS A 74 0.55 9.92 -7.25
CA LYS A 74 -0.11 10.88 -6.36
C LYS A 74 0.52 10.86 -4.97
N VAL A 75 0.71 9.66 -4.41
CA VAL A 75 1.28 9.52 -3.06
C VAL A 75 2.74 9.97 -3.03
N LEU A 76 3.53 9.60 -4.02
CA LEU A 76 4.91 10.06 -4.12
C LEU A 76 4.99 11.58 -4.25
N GLY A 77 4.07 12.18 -4.99
CA GLY A 77 3.97 13.63 -5.10
C GLY A 77 3.75 14.31 -3.75
N TYR A 78 2.85 13.78 -2.94
CA TYR A 78 2.62 14.29 -1.59
C TYR A 78 3.85 14.13 -0.71
N TYR A 79 4.49 12.99 -0.76
CA TYR A 79 5.68 12.72 0.03
C TYR A 79 6.82 13.68 -0.33
N GLN A 80 7.08 13.87 -1.61
CA GLN A 80 8.12 14.78 -2.09
C GLN A 80 7.83 16.23 -1.69
N ASN A 81 6.58 16.66 -1.80
CA ASN A 81 6.17 18.01 -1.39
C ASN A 81 6.33 18.21 0.11
N SER A 82 6.07 17.19 0.93
CA SER A 82 6.22 17.26 2.38
C SER A 82 7.68 17.41 2.80
N ASN A 83 8.62 16.97 1.98
CA ASN A 83 10.06 17.01 2.27
C ASN A 83 10.78 18.15 1.56
N ALA A 84 10.03 18.97 0.85
CA ALA A 84 10.60 20.11 0.12
C ALA A 84 11.00 21.27 1.03
#